data_13e629b98714bce0bd54f8362dd07482
#
_entry.id   13e629b98714bce0bd54f8362dd07482
#
_cell.length_a   1.000
_cell.length_b   1.000
_cell.length_c   1.000
_cell.angle_alpha   90.00
_cell.angle_beta   90.00
_cell.angle_gamma   90.00
#
_symmetry.space_group_name_H-M   'P 1'
#
loop_
_entity.id
_entity.type
_entity.pdbx_description
1 polymer ?
#
loop_
_entity_poly.entity_id
_entity_poly.type
_entity_poly.pdbx_seq_one_letter_code
_entity_poly.pdbx_strand_id
1 'polypeptide(L)'
;ANWRRAGYFDKARLALIRGHVTDSRAKGNIIAYDATRDWLMLSSYHLTDERIPEYLKALENFQPDFLNIYPSSALQLAEYLQRHDQRWRTPLQGVLCGSEQLTLSQKRLLEGVFQCRVLRWYGHAERVVLAAEGTYSELFYFWPHYGFVEFGEPDADGLQEVIGTTFHNMAMPLVRYQTGDFVRLAKP
;
A
#
# COMPACT_ATOMS: atom_id res chain seq x y z
N ALA A 1 2.86 1.21 13.24
CA ALA A 1 1.81 0.41 13.94
C ALA A 1 0.95 -0.38 12.94
N ASN A 2 0.52 0.25 11.84
CA ASN A 2 -0.40 -0.36 10.87
C ASN A 2 0.16 -1.64 10.22
N TRP A 3 1.36 -1.58 9.69
CA TRP A 3 2.01 -2.70 9.01
C TRP A 3 2.43 -3.85 9.93
N ARG A 4 2.47 -3.63 11.27
CA ARG A 4 2.69 -4.72 12.23
C ARG A 4 1.62 -5.81 12.17
N ARG A 5 0.40 -5.49 11.68
CA ARG A 5 -0.64 -6.49 11.40
C ARG A 5 -0.26 -7.45 10.27
N ALA A 6 0.62 -7.01 9.35
CA ALA A 6 1.20 -7.85 8.31
C ALA A 6 2.48 -8.57 8.77
N GLY A 7 2.90 -8.40 10.03
CA GLY A 7 4.16 -8.93 10.54
C GLY A 7 5.35 -7.98 10.38
N TYR A 8 5.13 -6.74 9.88
CA TYR A 8 6.22 -5.78 9.70
C TYR A 8 6.91 -5.45 11.05
N PHE A 9 8.22 -5.50 11.05
CA PHE A 9 9.08 -5.24 12.22
C PHE A 9 10.07 -4.11 11.95
N ASP A 10 10.61 -3.55 13.04
CA ASP A 10 11.61 -2.51 12.94
C ASP A 10 12.89 -3.08 12.31
N LYS A 11 13.49 -2.35 11.35
CA LYS A 11 14.64 -2.76 10.52
C LYS A 11 14.34 -3.82 9.47
N ALA A 12 13.06 -4.12 9.17
CA ALA A 12 12.71 -4.92 8.01
C ALA A 12 13.20 -4.22 6.73
N ARG A 13 13.80 -4.99 5.83
CA ARG A 13 14.20 -4.50 4.50
C ARG A 13 12.95 -4.27 3.67
N LEU A 14 12.78 -3.05 3.20
CA LEU A 14 11.56 -2.64 2.50
C LEU A 14 11.87 -2.24 1.07
N ALA A 15 11.20 -2.87 0.11
CA ALA A 15 11.13 -2.34 -1.25
C ALA A 15 9.86 -1.51 -1.41
N LEU A 16 9.99 -0.35 -2.05
CA LEU A 16 8.89 0.56 -2.36
C LEU A 16 8.77 0.70 -3.87
N ILE A 17 7.61 0.36 -4.42
CA ILE A 17 7.25 0.71 -5.81
C ILE A 17 6.14 1.75 -5.72
N ARG A 18 6.55 3.01 -5.67
CA ARG A 18 5.69 4.17 -5.40
C ARG A 18 6.01 5.34 -6.33
N GLY A 19 5.17 6.37 -6.31
CA GLY A 19 5.38 7.62 -7.05
C GLY A 19 6.53 8.47 -6.51
N HIS A 20 7.67 7.85 -6.18
CA HIS A 20 8.85 8.59 -5.81
C HIS A 20 9.58 9.09 -7.06
N VAL A 21 9.82 10.37 -7.12
CA VAL A 21 10.82 10.93 -8.02
C VAL A 21 12.17 10.60 -7.39
N THR A 22 12.78 9.52 -7.86
CA THR A 22 14.16 9.22 -7.51
C THR A 22 15.01 10.37 -8.03
N ASP A 23 15.65 11.06 -7.15
CA ASP A 23 16.41 12.31 -7.25
C ASP A 23 16.43 13.00 -8.63
N SER A 24 15.83 14.19 -8.72
CA SER A 24 15.81 15.05 -9.92
C SER A 24 17.20 15.41 -10.47
N ARG A 25 18.28 15.13 -9.73
CA ARG A 25 19.67 15.37 -10.14
C ARG A 25 20.28 14.23 -10.95
N ALA A 26 19.78 13.01 -10.81
CA ALA A 26 20.20 11.87 -11.62
C ALA A 26 19.16 11.59 -12.70
N LYS A 27 19.26 12.29 -13.83
CA LYS A 27 18.42 12.04 -15.02
C LYS A 27 18.46 10.54 -15.36
N GLY A 28 17.35 9.84 -15.05
CA GLY A 28 17.12 8.46 -15.48
C GLY A 28 17.23 7.37 -14.41
N ASN A 29 17.61 7.64 -13.17
CA ASN A 29 17.61 6.63 -12.12
C ASN A 29 16.17 6.33 -11.67
N ILE A 30 15.65 5.19 -12.09
CA ILE A 30 14.34 4.66 -11.67
C ILE A 30 14.43 3.81 -10.40
N ILE A 31 15.64 3.52 -9.95
CA ILE A 31 15.96 2.70 -8.78
C ILE A 31 16.93 3.49 -7.90
N ALA A 32 16.61 3.61 -6.61
CA ALA A 32 17.46 4.24 -5.61
C ALA A 32 17.51 3.39 -4.33
N TYR A 33 18.59 3.50 -3.58
CA TYR A 33 18.75 2.83 -2.30
C TYR A 33 18.96 3.84 -1.17
N ASP A 34 18.13 3.76 -0.14
CA ASP A 34 18.30 4.52 1.10
C ASP A 34 19.00 3.64 2.14
N ALA A 35 20.32 3.85 2.28
CA ALA A 35 21.15 3.10 3.22
C ALA A 35 20.81 3.38 4.71
N THR A 36 20.18 4.52 5.00
CA THR A 36 19.79 4.87 6.38
C THR A 36 18.64 4.00 6.88
N ARG A 37 17.71 3.69 5.98
CA ARG A 37 16.49 2.91 6.29
C ARG A 37 16.55 1.46 5.81
N ASP A 38 17.58 1.10 5.03
CA ASP A 38 17.65 -0.15 4.27
C ASP A 38 16.43 -0.34 3.35
N TRP A 39 16.16 0.70 2.55
CA TRP A 39 15.03 0.73 1.62
C TRP A 39 15.48 0.77 0.17
N LEU A 40 14.90 -0.12 -0.64
CA LEU A 40 15.01 -0.05 -2.11
C LEU A 40 13.79 0.70 -2.65
N MET A 41 14.04 1.82 -3.33
CA MET A 41 12.98 2.66 -3.91
C MET A 41 12.98 2.51 -5.43
N LEU A 42 11.82 2.16 -5.99
CA LEU A 42 11.59 1.99 -7.41
C LEU A 42 10.41 2.87 -7.83
N SER A 43 10.57 3.57 -8.96
CA SER A 43 9.54 4.49 -9.45
C SER A 43 8.37 3.75 -10.09
N SER A 44 7.15 3.90 -9.58
CA SER A 44 5.95 3.33 -10.22
C SER A 44 5.62 3.98 -11.56
N TYR A 45 6.07 5.21 -11.79
CA TYR A 45 5.83 5.93 -13.06
C TYR A 45 6.57 5.32 -14.26
N HIS A 46 7.59 4.53 -14.02
CA HIS A 46 8.42 3.92 -15.06
C HIS A 46 8.27 2.40 -15.12
N LEU A 47 7.26 1.86 -14.46
CA LEU A 47 6.97 0.43 -14.46
C LEU A 47 6.30 0.06 -15.79
N THR A 48 7.10 -0.18 -16.82
CA THR A 48 6.65 -0.64 -18.14
C THR A 48 7.11 -2.07 -18.40
N ASP A 49 6.49 -2.74 -19.35
CA ASP A 49 6.83 -4.13 -19.71
C ASP A 49 8.32 -4.31 -20.03
N GLU A 50 8.92 -3.34 -20.72
CA GLU A 50 10.36 -3.37 -21.06
C GLU A 50 11.26 -3.24 -19.84
N ARG A 51 10.78 -2.57 -18.78
CA ARG A 51 11.56 -2.30 -17.58
C ARG A 51 11.28 -3.24 -16.42
N ILE A 52 10.17 -3.95 -16.42
CA ILE A 52 9.85 -4.92 -15.36
C ILE A 52 10.99 -5.92 -15.10
N PRO A 53 11.71 -6.45 -16.11
CA PRO A 53 12.87 -7.32 -15.84
C PRO A 53 13.96 -6.66 -14.98
N GLU A 54 14.20 -5.35 -15.16
CA GLU A 54 15.14 -4.59 -14.34
C GLU A 54 14.68 -4.49 -12.88
N TYR A 55 13.38 -4.24 -12.67
CA TYR A 55 12.76 -4.20 -11.34
C TYR A 55 12.83 -5.56 -10.63
N LEU A 56 12.49 -6.63 -11.33
CA LEU A 56 12.55 -8.00 -10.79
C LEU A 56 13.97 -8.34 -10.37
N LYS A 57 14.98 -8.05 -11.22
CA LYS A 57 16.39 -8.26 -10.89
C LYS A 57 16.86 -7.45 -9.68
N ALA A 58 16.41 -6.19 -9.58
CA ALA A 58 16.75 -5.34 -8.43
C ALA A 58 16.14 -5.89 -7.13
N LEU A 59 14.90 -6.36 -7.16
CA LEU A 59 14.23 -7.00 -6.04
C LEU A 59 14.90 -8.33 -5.66
N GLU A 60 15.24 -9.16 -6.63
CA GLU A 60 15.98 -10.41 -6.41
C GLU A 60 17.35 -10.17 -5.76
N ASN A 61 18.08 -9.14 -6.17
CA ASN A 61 19.37 -8.79 -5.58
C ASN A 61 19.23 -8.18 -4.19
N PHE A 62 18.20 -7.37 -3.96
CA PHE A 62 17.98 -6.69 -2.70
C PHE A 62 17.38 -7.63 -1.63
N GLN A 63 16.57 -8.62 -2.01
CA GLN A 63 15.89 -9.55 -1.08
C GLN A 63 15.13 -8.82 0.03
N PRO A 64 14.08 -8.02 -0.29
CA PRO A 64 13.28 -7.33 0.72
C PRO A 64 12.47 -8.31 1.56
N ASP A 65 12.24 -7.97 2.83
CA ASP A 65 11.26 -8.66 3.68
C ASP A 65 9.83 -8.29 3.27
N PHE A 66 9.60 -7.02 2.93
CA PHE A 66 8.28 -6.50 2.56
C PHE A 66 8.35 -5.67 1.28
N LEU A 67 7.25 -5.74 0.53
CA LEU A 67 7.03 -4.90 -0.65
C LEU A 67 5.88 -3.93 -0.37
N ASN A 68 6.15 -2.62 -0.42
CA ASN A 68 5.13 -1.57 -0.36
C ASN A 68 4.88 -1.04 -1.77
N ILE A 69 3.69 -1.28 -2.29
CA ILE A 69 3.38 -1.08 -3.70
C ILE A 69 1.94 -0.57 -3.88
N TYR A 70 1.69 0.19 -4.94
CA TYR A 70 0.32 0.50 -5.36
C TYR A 70 -0.39 -0.76 -5.88
N PRO A 71 -1.69 -0.94 -5.61
CA PRO A 71 -2.48 -2.02 -6.20
C PRO A 71 -2.33 -2.17 -7.71
N SER A 72 -2.42 -1.06 -8.46
CA SER A 72 -2.25 -1.06 -9.92
C SER A 72 -0.87 -1.58 -10.35
N SER A 73 0.19 -1.14 -9.69
CA SER A 73 1.55 -1.59 -9.98
C SER A 73 1.77 -3.06 -9.62
N ALA A 74 1.14 -3.54 -8.53
CA ALA A 74 1.21 -4.95 -8.14
C ALA A 74 0.50 -5.85 -9.16
N LEU A 75 -0.66 -5.42 -9.65
CA LEU A 75 -1.40 -6.13 -10.70
C LEU A 75 -0.61 -6.16 -12.00
N GLN A 76 0.01 -5.05 -12.39
CA GLN A 76 0.84 -4.98 -13.60
C GLN A 76 2.03 -5.96 -13.52
N LEU A 77 2.70 -6.06 -12.38
CA LEU A 77 3.76 -7.06 -12.16
C LEU A 77 3.21 -8.49 -12.26
N ALA A 78 2.05 -8.75 -11.65
CA ALA A 78 1.42 -10.07 -11.68
C ALA A 78 1.02 -10.47 -13.10
N GLU A 79 0.42 -9.56 -13.86
CA GLU A 79 0.05 -9.77 -15.26
C GLU A 79 1.27 -9.99 -16.16
N TYR A 80 2.35 -9.24 -15.93
CA TYR A 80 3.60 -9.43 -16.65
C TYR A 80 4.15 -10.85 -16.43
N LEU A 81 4.24 -11.29 -15.17
CA LEU A 81 4.72 -12.62 -14.83
C LEU A 81 3.88 -13.72 -15.48
N GLN A 82 2.54 -13.58 -15.46
CA GLN A 82 1.63 -14.53 -16.11
C GLN A 82 1.81 -14.57 -17.62
N ARG A 83 1.88 -13.42 -18.29
CA ARG A 83 2.04 -13.34 -19.75
C ARG A 83 3.37 -13.96 -20.24
N HIS A 84 4.42 -13.90 -19.41
CA HIS A 84 5.74 -14.42 -19.77
C HIS A 84 6.04 -15.78 -19.17
N ASP A 85 5.04 -16.47 -18.60
CA ASP A 85 5.21 -17.77 -17.90
C ASP A 85 6.35 -17.75 -16.86
N GLN A 86 6.45 -16.63 -16.16
CA GLN A 86 7.45 -16.41 -15.11
C GLN A 86 6.81 -16.52 -13.73
N ARG A 87 7.62 -16.88 -12.75
CA ARG A 87 7.21 -16.92 -11.34
C ARG A 87 7.92 -15.84 -10.53
N TRP A 88 7.23 -15.36 -9.53
CA TRP A 88 7.85 -14.50 -8.52
C TRP A 88 8.95 -15.29 -7.77
N ARG A 89 10.15 -14.74 -7.66
CA ARG A 89 11.31 -15.43 -7.09
C ARG A 89 11.83 -14.83 -5.79
N THR A 90 11.40 -13.64 -5.45
CA THR A 90 11.84 -12.93 -4.24
C THR A 90 10.95 -13.34 -3.06
N PRO A 91 11.45 -14.08 -2.04
CA PRO A 91 10.66 -14.39 -0.86
C PRO A 91 10.22 -13.12 -0.14
N LEU A 92 8.94 -13.02 0.19
CA LEU A 92 8.38 -11.90 0.92
C LEU A 92 7.63 -12.40 2.16
N GLN A 93 7.72 -11.66 3.25
CA GLN A 93 6.87 -11.87 4.44
C GLN A 93 5.49 -11.23 4.25
N GLY A 94 5.38 -10.21 3.40
CA GLY A 94 4.10 -9.60 3.05
C GLY A 94 4.21 -8.47 2.04
N VAL A 95 3.08 -8.20 1.38
CA VAL A 95 2.89 -7.06 0.47
C VAL A 95 1.96 -6.06 1.13
N LEU A 96 2.33 -4.79 1.10
CA LEU A 96 1.62 -3.68 1.73
C LEU A 96 0.99 -2.81 0.63
N CYS A 97 -0.30 -2.98 0.38
CA CYS A 97 -1.05 -2.26 -0.64
C CYS A 97 -1.90 -1.13 -0.04
N GLY A 98 -1.86 0.04 -0.64
CA GLY A 98 -2.68 1.17 -0.21
C GLY A 98 -2.66 2.31 -1.22
N SER A 99 -3.44 3.35 -0.95
CA SER A 99 -3.63 4.55 -1.78
C SER A 99 -4.47 4.32 -3.05
N GLU A 100 -4.92 3.11 -3.31
CA GLU A 100 -5.85 2.75 -4.38
C GLU A 100 -6.74 1.62 -3.90
N GLN A 101 -7.90 1.46 -4.53
CA GLN A 101 -8.78 0.35 -4.22
C GLN A 101 -8.18 -0.98 -4.71
N LEU A 102 -8.24 -2.00 -3.88
CA LEU A 102 -7.90 -3.38 -4.21
C LEU A 102 -9.06 -4.29 -3.81
N THR A 103 -9.69 -4.91 -4.81
CA THR A 103 -10.79 -5.86 -4.55
C THR A 103 -10.28 -7.15 -3.91
N LEU A 104 -11.19 -7.93 -3.29
CA LEU A 104 -10.82 -9.21 -2.70
C LEU A 104 -10.31 -10.22 -3.74
N SER A 105 -10.89 -10.23 -4.93
CA SER A 105 -10.44 -11.10 -6.02
C SER A 105 -9.03 -10.75 -6.48
N GLN A 106 -8.74 -9.47 -6.66
CA GLN A 106 -7.39 -8.99 -6.99
C GLN A 106 -6.39 -9.29 -5.86
N LYS A 107 -6.78 -9.09 -4.61
CA LYS A 107 -5.95 -9.45 -3.45
C LYS A 107 -5.55 -10.93 -3.49
N ARG A 108 -6.51 -11.83 -3.67
CA ARG A 108 -6.25 -13.29 -3.75
C ARG A 108 -5.35 -13.65 -4.92
N LEU A 109 -5.52 -13.00 -6.07
CA LEU A 109 -4.63 -13.15 -7.21
C LEU A 109 -3.19 -12.77 -6.83
N LEU A 110 -3.01 -11.60 -6.22
CA LEU A 110 -1.69 -11.13 -5.79
C LEU A 110 -1.06 -12.04 -4.72
N GLU A 111 -1.84 -12.52 -3.76
CA GLU A 111 -1.38 -13.48 -2.75
C GLU A 111 -0.92 -14.79 -3.42
N GLY A 112 -1.61 -15.25 -4.46
CA GLY A 112 -1.19 -16.39 -5.27
C GLY A 112 0.10 -16.16 -6.05
N VAL A 113 0.31 -14.95 -6.59
CA VAL A 113 1.53 -14.61 -7.34
C VAL A 113 2.73 -14.42 -6.41
N PHE A 114 2.59 -13.61 -5.35
CA PHE A 114 3.68 -13.28 -4.44
C PHE A 114 3.93 -14.34 -3.36
N GLN A 115 3.05 -15.33 -3.24
CA GLN A 115 3.12 -16.43 -2.25
C GLN A 115 3.24 -15.92 -0.81
N CYS A 116 2.61 -14.78 -0.51
CA CYS A 116 2.58 -14.18 0.82
C CYS A 116 1.29 -13.39 1.02
N ARG A 117 1.05 -12.96 2.24
CA ARG A 117 -0.12 -12.13 2.57
C ARG A 117 -0.03 -10.75 1.94
N VAL A 118 -1.14 -10.28 1.36
CA VAL A 118 -1.33 -8.90 0.91
C VAL A 118 -2.18 -8.17 1.94
N LEU A 119 -1.63 -7.16 2.60
CA LEU A 119 -2.33 -6.28 3.53
C LEU A 119 -2.82 -5.03 2.80
N ARG A 120 -4.12 -4.79 2.85
CA ARG A 120 -4.70 -3.52 2.39
C ARG A 120 -4.76 -2.53 3.55
N TRP A 121 -4.47 -1.27 3.25
CA TRP A 121 -4.60 -0.18 4.21
C TRP A 121 -5.17 1.07 3.54
N TYR A 122 -5.80 1.92 4.31
CA TYR A 122 -6.47 3.14 3.90
C TYR A 122 -5.96 4.33 4.73
N GLY A 123 -5.77 5.45 4.07
CA GLY A 123 -5.37 6.70 4.70
C GLY A 123 -5.08 7.77 3.65
N HIS A 124 -4.93 9.00 4.10
CA HIS A 124 -4.75 10.19 3.26
C HIS A 124 -3.43 10.91 3.56
N ALA A 125 -3.02 11.76 2.61
CA ALA A 125 -1.88 12.66 2.77
C ALA A 125 -2.16 13.70 3.88
N GLU A 126 -3.40 14.11 4.05
CA GLU A 126 -3.90 15.03 5.08
C GLU A 126 -3.80 14.47 6.50
N ARG A 127 -3.54 13.18 6.65
CA ARG A 127 -3.38 12.48 7.94
C ARG A 127 -4.59 12.61 8.86
N VAL A 128 -5.77 12.48 8.30
CA VAL A 128 -7.04 12.63 9.03
C VAL A 128 -7.43 11.31 9.68
N VAL A 129 -7.45 10.22 8.90
CA VAL A 129 -7.78 8.88 9.36
C VAL A 129 -6.80 7.85 8.83
N LEU A 130 -6.71 6.73 9.51
CA LEU A 130 -5.90 5.58 9.11
C LEU A 130 -6.65 4.30 9.45
N ALA A 131 -6.76 3.39 8.48
CA ALA A 131 -7.34 2.07 8.68
C ALA A 131 -6.55 0.99 7.95
N ALA A 132 -6.66 -0.23 8.42
CA ALA A 132 -6.12 -1.41 7.74
C ALA A 132 -6.94 -2.64 8.07
N GLU A 133 -6.76 -3.67 7.24
CA GLU A 133 -7.30 -4.99 7.52
C GLU A 133 -6.83 -5.54 8.87
N GLY A 134 -7.68 -6.31 9.51
CA GLY A 134 -7.31 -7.08 10.70
C GLY A 134 -6.35 -8.21 10.38
N THR A 135 -5.73 -8.79 11.41
CA THR A 135 -4.81 -9.93 11.23
C THR A 135 -5.50 -11.14 10.61
N TYR A 136 -6.75 -11.39 11.00
CA TYR A 136 -7.55 -12.54 10.57
C TYR A 136 -8.90 -12.12 9.95
N SER A 137 -8.99 -10.88 9.47
CA SER A 137 -10.22 -10.31 8.92
C SER A 137 -9.92 -9.44 7.72
N GLU A 138 -10.79 -9.48 6.73
CA GLU A 138 -10.73 -8.60 5.55
C GLU A 138 -11.44 -7.25 5.80
N LEU A 139 -12.01 -7.05 6.99
CA LEU A 139 -12.58 -5.79 7.42
C LEU A 139 -11.48 -4.79 7.76
N PHE A 140 -11.72 -3.53 7.43
CA PHE A 140 -10.84 -2.43 7.82
C PHE A 140 -11.20 -1.96 9.22
N TYR A 141 -10.17 -1.80 10.06
CA TYR A 141 -10.29 -1.27 11.41
C TYR A 141 -9.57 0.07 11.48
N PHE A 142 -10.31 1.12 11.81
CA PHE A 142 -9.75 2.43 12.02
C PHE A 142 -8.90 2.49 13.29
N TRP A 143 -7.85 3.32 13.26
CA TRP A 143 -6.97 3.52 14.40
C TRP A 143 -7.46 4.70 15.24
N PRO A 144 -8.04 4.47 16.43
CA PRO A 144 -8.67 5.53 17.21
C PRO A 144 -7.67 6.58 17.74
N HIS A 145 -6.38 6.25 17.81
CA HIS A 145 -5.34 7.18 18.23
C HIS A 145 -4.74 8.00 17.08
N TYR A 146 -5.16 7.76 15.84
CA TYR A 146 -4.67 8.48 14.68
C TYR A 146 -5.49 9.71 14.38
N GLY A 147 -6.79 9.61 14.51
CA GLY A 147 -7.77 10.67 14.29
C GLY A 147 -9.13 10.23 14.79
N PHE A 148 -10.02 11.18 15.03
CA PHE A 148 -11.41 10.89 15.34
C PHE A 148 -12.17 10.65 14.05
N VAL A 149 -12.87 9.51 13.96
CA VAL A 149 -13.60 9.07 12.76
C VAL A 149 -15.08 9.12 13.03
N GLU A 150 -15.80 9.80 12.15
CA GLU A 150 -17.26 9.84 12.07
C GLU A 150 -17.71 9.27 10.73
N PHE A 151 -18.96 8.87 10.64
CA PHE A 151 -19.56 8.41 9.39
C PHE A 151 -20.80 9.25 9.09
N GLY A 152 -20.94 9.68 7.84
CA GLY A 152 -22.11 10.38 7.35
C GLY A 152 -23.37 9.51 7.36
N GLU A 153 -24.50 10.10 7.00
CA GLU A 153 -25.73 9.34 6.80
C GLU A 153 -25.56 8.33 5.65
N PRO A 154 -26.13 7.14 5.76
CA PRO A 154 -26.06 6.14 4.69
C PRO A 154 -26.85 6.63 3.46
N ASP A 155 -26.25 6.46 2.29
CA ASP A 155 -26.92 6.67 1.01
C ASP A 155 -27.89 5.51 0.68
N ALA A 156 -28.51 5.56 -0.52
CA ALA A 156 -29.45 4.55 -0.99
C ALA A 156 -28.85 3.12 -1.04
N ASP A 157 -27.54 3.02 -1.21
CA ASP A 157 -26.79 1.77 -1.24
C ASP A 157 -26.24 1.36 0.13
N GLY A 158 -26.50 2.17 1.17
CA GLY A 158 -26.01 1.97 2.53
C GLY A 158 -24.53 2.27 2.70
N LEU A 159 -23.95 3.11 1.83
CA LEU A 159 -22.61 3.62 1.94
C LEU A 159 -22.62 4.92 2.76
N GLN A 160 -21.60 5.11 3.59
CA GLN A 160 -21.44 6.28 4.46
C GLN A 160 -20.12 6.96 4.18
N GLU A 161 -20.14 8.28 4.07
CA GLU A 161 -18.92 9.08 3.89
C GLU A 161 -18.05 8.99 5.14
N VAL A 162 -16.75 8.82 4.97
CA VAL A 162 -15.78 8.89 6.05
C VAL A 162 -15.46 10.36 6.34
N ILE A 163 -15.72 10.78 7.56
CA ILE A 163 -15.43 12.12 8.06
C ILE A 163 -14.40 12.00 9.17
N GLY A 164 -13.38 12.84 9.16
CA GLY A 164 -12.32 12.71 10.13
C GLY A 164 -11.83 14.02 10.72
N THR A 165 -11.40 13.94 11.98
CA THR A 165 -10.69 15.01 12.68
C THR A 165 -9.28 14.58 13.02
N THR A 166 -8.29 15.34 12.58
CA THR A 166 -6.87 14.98 12.78
C THR A 166 -6.43 15.20 14.23
N PHE A 167 -5.57 14.30 14.74
CA PHE A 167 -4.88 14.47 16.03
C PHE A 167 -3.40 14.86 15.88
N HIS A 168 -2.81 14.68 14.70
CA HIS A 168 -1.37 14.80 14.50
C HIS A 168 -0.95 15.92 13.53
N ASN A 169 -1.87 16.46 12.74
CA ASN A 169 -1.55 17.52 11.79
C ASN A 169 -1.80 18.89 12.41
N MET A 170 -0.89 19.32 13.29
CA MET A 170 -1.01 20.61 13.99
C MET A 170 -0.75 21.82 13.08
N ALA A 171 -0.07 21.63 11.96
CA ALA A 171 0.19 22.71 11.01
C ALA A 171 -1.05 23.07 10.17
N MET A 172 -1.92 22.08 9.93
CA MET A 172 -3.20 22.23 9.25
C MET A 172 -4.23 21.34 9.96
N PRO A 173 -4.77 21.79 11.11
CA PRO A 173 -5.72 21.01 11.87
C PRO A 173 -7.06 20.93 11.12
N LEU A 174 -7.38 19.75 10.63
CA LEU A 174 -8.64 19.47 9.95
C LEU A 174 -9.65 18.95 10.98
N VAL A 175 -10.78 19.63 11.11
CA VAL A 175 -11.89 19.26 12.00
C VAL A 175 -13.09 18.88 11.14
N ARG A 176 -13.61 17.66 11.34
CA ARG A 176 -14.75 17.11 10.58
C ARG A 176 -14.55 17.23 9.06
N TYR A 177 -13.33 16.91 8.62
CA TYR A 177 -12.98 16.91 7.21
C TYR A 177 -13.73 15.80 6.46
N GLN A 178 -14.51 16.18 5.47
CA GLN A 178 -15.21 15.27 4.55
C GLN A 178 -14.19 14.76 3.55
N THR A 179 -13.92 13.45 3.60
CA THR A 179 -12.85 12.86 2.78
C THR A 179 -13.27 12.63 1.34
N GLY A 180 -14.56 12.58 1.06
CA GLY A 180 -15.11 12.13 -0.22
C GLY A 180 -15.01 10.61 -0.45
N ASP A 181 -14.51 9.86 0.55
CA ASP A 181 -14.43 8.41 0.48
C ASP A 181 -15.61 7.78 1.21
N PHE A 182 -16.13 6.70 0.65
CA PHE A 182 -17.32 6.03 1.15
C PHE A 182 -17.00 4.60 1.60
N VAL A 183 -17.65 4.18 2.68
CA VAL A 183 -17.47 2.85 3.26
C VAL A 183 -18.82 2.22 3.58
N ARG A 184 -18.87 0.90 3.59
CA ARG A 184 -19.97 0.14 4.19
C ARG A 184 -19.56 -0.34 5.56
N LEU A 185 -20.31 0.03 6.59
CA LEU A 185 -20.03 -0.45 7.94
C LEU A 185 -20.40 -1.94 8.04
N ALA A 186 -19.53 -2.70 8.69
CA ALA A 186 -19.85 -4.08 9.05
C ALA A 186 -20.97 -4.06 10.10
N LYS A 187 -21.91 -5.00 9.97
CA LYS A 187 -22.88 -5.23 11.03
C LYS A 187 -22.17 -5.84 12.23
N PRO A 188 -22.51 -5.41 13.46
CA PRO A 188 -21.95 -5.98 14.69
C PRO A 188 -22.28 -7.48 14.83
#